data_c22f79b51d414b175d5badbff2383445
#
_entry.id   c22f79b51d414b175d5badbff2383445
#
_cell.length_a   1.000
_cell.length_b   1.000
_cell.length_c   1.000
_cell.angle_alpha   90.00
_cell.angle_beta   90.00
_cell.angle_gamma   90.00
#
_symmetry.space_group_name_H-M   'P 1'
#
loop_
_entity.id
_entity.type
_entity.pdbx_description
1 polymer ?
#
loop_
_entity_poly.entity_id
_entity_poly.type
_entity_poly.pdbx_seq_one_letter_code
_entity_poly.pdbx_strand_id
1 'polypeptide(L)'
;MLSKAKIKLIQSLEQKKKRREERLFVAEGPKVVGDLLPYFTCRLIVAESGWIAAHPKMQATEIIEATDEELRKASFLKTPQEVLALFELPAYPAPHEIASEKLCLALDDVQDPGNLGTIIRVADWFGIRHIFCSTGTADAYNPKTVQATMGAIARVQVHYVNLREYLHGIRKETPKVPIYGTFLEGNNIYKEPLSTNGIIIMGNEGNGISQAIQETVTHKLFIPNYPEGSTTSESLNVAIATAITCAEFRRKG
;
A
#
# COMPACT_ATOMS: atom_id res chain seq x y z
N MET A 1 -12.52 -17.91 25.08
CA MET A 1 -11.10 -18.24 25.39
C MET A 1 -10.36 -18.54 24.10
N LEU A 2 -9.26 -17.83 23.86
CA LEU A 2 -8.43 -17.96 22.66
C LEU A 2 -7.49 -19.17 22.78
N SER A 3 -7.63 -20.18 21.91
CA SER A 3 -6.81 -21.39 22.00
C SER A 3 -5.35 -21.15 21.57
N LYS A 4 -4.42 -21.94 22.12
CA LYS A 4 -3.00 -21.90 21.74
C LYS A 4 -2.78 -22.10 20.24
N ALA A 5 -3.60 -22.93 19.58
CA ALA A 5 -3.52 -23.15 18.14
C ALA A 5 -3.88 -21.89 17.34
N LYS A 6 -4.91 -21.14 17.77
CA LYS A 6 -5.29 -19.87 17.14
C LYS A 6 -4.21 -18.80 17.34
N ILE A 7 -3.64 -18.69 18.56
CA ILE A 7 -2.51 -17.78 18.79
C ILE A 7 -1.35 -18.09 17.85
N LYS A 8 -0.97 -19.39 17.74
CA LYS A 8 0.11 -19.83 16.85
C LYS A 8 -0.20 -19.52 15.38
N LEU A 9 -1.42 -19.71 14.92
CA LEU A 9 -1.86 -19.34 13.57
C LEU A 9 -1.68 -17.83 13.37
N ILE A 10 -2.24 -16.99 14.23
CA ILE A 10 -2.15 -15.53 14.12
C ILE A 10 -0.68 -15.11 14.06
N GLN A 11 0.16 -15.52 14.99
CA GLN A 11 1.58 -15.17 15.04
C GLN A 11 2.34 -15.65 13.79
N SER A 12 1.97 -16.81 13.22
CA SER A 12 2.63 -17.32 12.01
C SER A 12 2.44 -16.40 10.80
N LEU A 13 1.36 -15.61 10.79
CA LEU A 13 1.04 -14.66 9.72
C LEU A 13 1.97 -13.43 9.67
N GLU A 14 2.91 -13.28 10.61
CA GLU A 14 4.05 -12.37 10.46
C GLU A 14 4.87 -12.70 9.20
N GLN A 15 4.97 -14.00 8.88
CA GLN A 15 5.74 -14.48 7.75
C GLN A 15 4.95 -14.41 6.44
N LYS A 16 5.53 -13.77 5.40
CA LYS A 16 4.95 -13.67 4.05
C LYS A 16 4.55 -15.04 3.48
N LYS A 17 5.40 -16.07 3.70
CA LYS A 17 5.12 -17.44 3.25
C LYS A 17 3.83 -17.97 3.87
N LYS A 18 3.64 -17.79 5.17
CA LYS A 18 2.45 -18.25 5.90
C LYS A 18 1.19 -17.52 5.45
N ARG A 19 1.24 -16.20 5.26
CA ARG A 19 0.11 -15.45 4.70
C ARG A 19 -0.36 -16.00 3.36
N ARG A 20 0.59 -16.38 2.49
CA ARG A 20 0.27 -16.97 1.18
C ARG A 20 -0.30 -18.37 1.28
N GLU A 21 0.27 -19.24 2.15
CA GLU A 21 -0.20 -20.60 2.38
C GLU A 21 -1.62 -20.61 2.95
N GLU A 22 -1.87 -19.84 4.00
CA GLU A 22 -3.17 -19.72 4.67
C GLU A 22 -4.16 -18.81 3.92
N ARG A 23 -3.67 -18.01 2.96
CA ARG A 23 -4.41 -16.96 2.25
C ARG A 23 -5.06 -15.93 3.20
N LEU A 24 -4.38 -15.59 4.29
CA LEU A 24 -4.86 -14.71 5.34
C LEU A 24 -3.85 -13.60 5.63
N PHE A 25 -4.38 -12.45 6.11
CA PHE A 25 -3.59 -11.40 6.72
C PHE A 25 -4.24 -10.90 8.01
N VAL A 26 -3.45 -10.20 8.82
CA VAL A 26 -3.88 -9.70 10.14
C VAL A 26 -4.13 -8.20 10.05
N ALA A 27 -5.21 -7.76 10.67
CA ALA A 27 -5.48 -6.36 10.98
C ALA A 27 -5.78 -6.20 12.47
N GLU A 28 -5.29 -5.13 13.07
CA GLU A 28 -5.44 -4.86 14.51
C GLU A 28 -5.96 -3.46 14.76
N GLY A 29 -6.77 -3.34 15.80
CA GLY A 29 -7.35 -2.10 16.28
C GLY A 29 -8.72 -1.77 15.68
N PRO A 30 -9.58 -1.11 16.48
CA PRO A 30 -10.98 -0.85 16.13
C PRO A 30 -11.17 -0.15 14.79
N LYS A 31 -10.33 0.87 14.53
CA LYS A 31 -10.42 1.64 13.29
C LYS A 31 -10.05 0.80 12.07
N VAL A 32 -8.89 0.13 12.10
CA VAL A 32 -8.40 -0.64 10.93
C VAL A 32 -9.34 -1.80 10.66
N VAL A 33 -9.70 -2.58 11.66
CA VAL A 33 -10.64 -3.71 11.52
C VAL A 33 -11.99 -3.23 10.99
N GLY A 34 -12.53 -2.15 11.58
CA GLY A 34 -13.81 -1.58 11.15
C GLY A 34 -13.81 -1.11 9.69
N ASP A 35 -12.72 -0.48 9.25
CA ASP A 35 -12.56 -0.01 7.87
C ASP A 35 -12.43 -1.18 6.86
N LEU A 36 -11.90 -2.34 7.28
CA LEU A 36 -11.69 -3.50 6.42
C LEU A 36 -12.92 -4.40 6.30
N LEU A 37 -13.73 -4.51 7.32
CA LEU A 37 -14.90 -5.40 7.34
C LEU A 37 -15.85 -5.28 6.14
N PRO A 38 -16.12 -4.08 5.57
CA PRO A 38 -16.98 -3.96 4.40
C PRO A 38 -16.34 -4.42 3.08
N TYR A 39 -15.03 -4.60 3.04
CA TYR A 39 -14.27 -4.81 1.80
C TYR A 39 -13.61 -6.19 1.68
N PHE A 40 -13.36 -6.86 2.81
CA PHE A 40 -12.66 -8.14 2.85
C PHE A 40 -13.49 -9.20 3.57
N THR A 41 -13.39 -10.44 3.11
CA THR A 41 -13.97 -11.59 3.80
C THR A 41 -13.23 -11.80 5.12
N CYS A 42 -13.94 -11.61 6.24
CA CYS A 42 -13.39 -11.82 7.57
C CYS A 42 -13.54 -13.29 8.01
N ARG A 43 -12.42 -13.96 8.29
CA ARG A 43 -12.39 -15.37 8.73
C ARG A 43 -12.44 -15.51 10.23
N LEU A 44 -11.82 -14.60 10.97
CA LEU A 44 -11.75 -14.64 12.43
C LEU A 44 -11.75 -13.22 12.98
N ILE A 45 -12.55 -13.00 14.01
CA ILE A 45 -12.44 -11.85 14.90
C ILE A 45 -12.09 -12.35 16.29
N VAL A 46 -11.10 -11.75 16.91
CA VAL A 46 -10.74 -11.92 18.30
C VAL A 46 -10.85 -10.55 18.96
N ALA A 47 -11.77 -10.37 19.89
CA ALA A 47 -12.04 -9.07 20.46
C ALA A 47 -12.54 -9.16 21.91
N GLU A 48 -12.44 -8.04 22.62
CA GLU A 48 -13.06 -7.88 23.93
C GLU A 48 -14.59 -7.83 23.83
N SER A 49 -15.27 -8.24 24.91
CA SER A 49 -16.75 -8.28 24.98
C SER A 49 -17.39 -6.93 24.66
N GLY A 50 -16.79 -5.83 25.13
CA GLY A 50 -17.29 -4.47 24.87
C GLY A 50 -17.25 -4.11 23.37
N TRP A 51 -16.17 -4.48 22.67
CA TRP A 51 -16.08 -4.24 21.23
C TRP A 51 -17.09 -5.08 20.44
N ILE A 52 -17.26 -6.37 20.81
CA ILE A 52 -18.26 -7.26 20.19
C ILE A 52 -19.67 -6.69 20.35
N ALA A 53 -20.03 -6.27 21.55
CA ALA A 53 -21.34 -5.70 21.85
C ALA A 53 -21.62 -4.41 21.06
N ALA A 54 -20.58 -3.58 20.81
CA ALA A 54 -20.71 -2.35 20.04
C ALA A 54 -20.85 -2.60 18.51
N HIS A 55 -20.55 -3.81 18.02
CA HIS A 55 -20.58 -4.15 16.60
C HIS A 55 -21.48 -5.36 16.26
N PRO A 56 -22.79 -5.33 16.64
CA PRO A 56 -23.68 -6.50 16.53
C PRO A 56 -23.97 -6.96 15.10
N LYS A 57 -23.68 -6.12 14.10
CA LYS A 57 -23.91 -6.43 12.67
C LYS A 57 -22.65 -6.90 11.94
N MET A 58 -21.51 -7.03 12.62
CA MET A 58 -20.30 -7.51 11.99
C MET A 58 -20.46 -8.95 11.50
N GLN A 59 -19.79 -9.26 10.37
CA GLN A 59 -19.80 -10.59 9.79
C GLN A 59 -18.39 -11.17 9.76
N ALA A 60 -18.23 -12.35 10.33
CA ALA A 60 -17.02 -13.15 10.28
C ALA A 60 -17.39 -14.63 10.34
N THR A 61 -16.51 -15.49 9.81
CA THR A 61 -16.73 -16.95 9.90
C THR A 61 -16.70 -17.43 11.35
N GLU A 62 -15.86 -16.81 12.18
CA GLU A 62 -15.71 -17.13 13.60
C GLU A 62 -15.47 -15.85 14.39
N ILE A 63 -16.11 -15.74 15.57
CA ILE A 63 -15.91 -14.64 16.51
C ILE A 63 -15.55 -15.25 17.86
N ILE A 64 -14.43 -14.82 18.43
CA ILE A 64 -13.93 -15.27 19.72
C ILE A 64 -13.84 -14.08 20.66
N GLU A 65 -14.56 -14.16 21.77
CA GLU A 65 -14.38 -13.24 22.89
C GLU A 65 -13.05 -13.58 23.60
N ALA A 66 -12.20 -12.57 23.80
CA ALA A 66 -10.90 -12.71 24.42
C ALA A 66 -10.66 -11.60 25.45
N THR A 67 -9.82 -11.91 26.43
CA THR A 67 -9.32 -10.93 27.40
C THR A 67 -8.16 -10.13 26.81
N ASP A 68 -7.85 -8.96 27.41
CA ASP A 68 -6.65 -8.18 27.06
C ASP A 68 -5.37 -9.03 27.13
N GLU A 69 -5.25 -9.92 28.13
CA GLU A 69 -4.08 -10.82 28.25
C GLU A 69 -3.98 -11.82 27.08
N GLU A 70 -5.12 -12.33 26.59
CA GLU A 70 -5.16 -13.24 25.44
C GLU A 70 -4.84 -12.49 24.14
N LEU A 71 -5.37 -11.27 23.97
CA LEU A 71 -5.04 -10.38 22.83
C LEU A 71 -3.53 -10.04 22.82
N ARG A 72 -2.92 -9.73 23.98
CA ARG A 72 -1.47 -9.49 24.11
C ARG A 72 -0.63 -10.65 23.57
N LYS A 73 -1.07 -11.89 23.78
CA LYS A 73 -0.36 -13.09 23.31
C LYS A 73 -0.46 -13.27 21.79
N ALA A 74 -1.47 -12.70 21.14
CA ALA A 74 -1.71 -12.86 19.71
C ALA A 74 -1.25 -11.65 18.88
N SER A 75 -1.20 -10.47 19.48
CA SER A 75 -0.96 -9.18 18.80
C SER A 75 0.49 -8.99 18.36
N PHE A 76 0.68 -8.25 17.25
CA PHE A 76 1.96 -7.73 16.78
C PHE A 76 2.25 -6.31 17.28
N LEU A 77 1.28 -5.66 17.93
CA LEU A 77 1.44 -4.31 18.47
C LEU A 77 2.11 -4.34 19.84
N LYS A 78 2.97 -3.37 20.12
CA LYS A 78 3.55 -3.19 21.46
C LYS A 78 2.48 -2.93 22.52
N THR A 79 1.43 -2.21 22.14
CA THR A 79 0.24 -1.98 22.95
C THR A 79 -0.97 -2.53 22.18
N PRO A 80 -1.40 -3.75 22.49
CA PRO A 80 -2.57 -4.35 21.85
C PRO A 80 -3.81 -3.50 22.04
N GLN A 81 -4.74 -3.65 21.14
CA GLN A 81 -6.03 -2.97 21.17
C GLN A 81 -7.16 -3.99 21.30
N GLU A 82 -8.38 -3.50 21.48
CA GLU A 82 -9.58 -4.27 21.81
C GLU A 82 -9.96 -5.36 20.78
N VAL A 83 -9.38 -5.32 19.57
CA VAL A 83 -9.73 -6.23 18.48
C VAL A 83 -8.56 -6.53 17.56
N LEU A 84 -8.50 -7.79 17.14
CA LEU A 84 -7.65 -8.33 16.08
C LEU A 84 -8.52 -9.16 15.14
N ALA A 85 -8.31 -9.06 13.82
CA ALA A 85 -9.05 -9.84 12.84
C ALA A 85 -8.15 -10.46 11.78
N LEU A 86 -8.57 -11.61 11.27
CA LEU A 86 -7.97 -12.28 10.12
C LEU A 86 -8.89 -12.11 8.91
N PHE A 87 -8.33 -11.55 7.84
CA PHE A 87 -9.01 -11.36 6.56
C PHE A 87 -8.38 -12.21 5.47
N GLU A 88 -9.19 -12.60 4.49
CA GLU A 88 -8.68 -13.29 3.30
C GLU A 88 -7.85 -12.35 2.43
N LEU A 89 -6.72 -12.87 1.91
CA LEU A 89 -5.93 -12.14 0.92
C LEU A 89 -6.73 -11.97 -0.36
N PRO A 90 -6.91 -10.74 -0.85
CA PRO A 90 -7.59 -10.52 -2.12
C PRO A 90 -6.72 -10.96 -3.30
N ALA A 91 -7.36 -11.20 -4.44
CA ALA A 91 -6.70 -11.40 -5.72
C ALA A 91 -7.25 -10.35 -6.71
N TYR A 92 -6.38 -9.44 -7.14
CA TYR A 92 -6.75 -8.40 -8.09
C TYR A 92 -6.10 -8.66 -9.45
N PRO A 93 -6.87 -8.59 -10.56
CA PRO A 93 -6.27 -8.54 -11.89
C PRO A 93 -5.45 -7.24 -12.04
N ALA A 94 -4.43 -7.25 -12.88
CA ALA A 94 -3.59 -6.08 -13.18
C ALA A 94 -3.71 -5.73 -14.68
N PRO A 95 -4.84 -5.20 -15.15
CA PRO A 95 -5.05 -4.87 -16.55
C PRO A 95 -4.23 -3.63 -16.96
N HIS A 96 -3.69 -3.64 -18.17
CA HIS A 96 -2.89 -2.53 -18.71
C HIS A 96 -3.74 -1.29 -19.00
N GLU A 97 -5.00 -1.47 -19.39
CA GLU A 97 -5.91 -0.42 -19.81
C GLU A 97 -6.26 0.58 -18.71
N ILE A 98 -6.14 0.19 -17.45
CA ILE A 98 -6.50 1.05 -16.32
C ILE A 98 -5.76 2.39 -16.32
N ALA A 99 -4.48 2.38 -16.73
CA ALA A 99 -3.66 3.58 -16.81
C ALA A 99 -4.07 4.53 -17.95
N SER A 100 -4.88 4.07 -18.90
CA SER A 100 -5.45 4.92 -19.95
C SER A 100 -6.55 5.84 -19.44
N GLU A 101 -7.23 5.43 -18.38
CA GLU A 101 -8.39 6.14 -17.84
C GLU A 101 -8.09 6.81 -16.50
N LYS A 102 -7.17 6.24 -15.71
CA LYS A 102 -6.92 6.62 -14.33
C LYS A 102 -5.45 6.86 -14.06
N LEU A 103 -5.18 7.72 -13.10
CA LEU A 103 -3.86 7.89 -12.54
C LEU A 103 -3.56 6.73 -11.60
N CYS A 104 -2.42 6.08 -11.80
CA CYS A 104 -1.92 4.94 -11.02
C CYS A 104 -0.55 5.24 -10.46
N LEU A 105 -0.14 4.52 -9.40
CA LEU A 105 1.23 4.50 -8.92
C LEU A 105 1.94 3.21 -9.36
N ALA A 106 3.26 3.29 -9.55
CA ALA A 106 4.14 2.15 -9.65
C ALA A 106 5.29 2.31 -8.65
N LEU A 107 5.61 1.24 -7.94
CA LEU A 107 6.67 1.23 -6.92
C LEU A 107 7.78 0.27 -7.32
N ASP A 108 8.95 0.81 -7.57
CA ASP A 108 10.14 0.05 -7.94
C ASP A 108 11.01 -0.18 -6.69
N ASP A 109 10.82 -1.35 -6.07
CA ASP A 109 11.57 -1.84 -4.92
C ASP A 109 11.53 -0.92 -3.67
N VAL A 110 10.38 -0.34 -3.36
CA VAL A 110 10.13 0.34 -2.09
C VAL A 110 10.11 -0.71 -0.97
N GLN A 111 11.16 -0.76 -0.14
CA GLN A 111 11.41 -1.89 0.76
C GLN A 111 10.90 -1.69 2.19
N ASP A 112 10.73 -0.45 2.64
CA ASP A 112 10.23 -0.19 4.00
C ASP A 112 8.70 -0.36 4.09
N PRO A 113 8.19 -1.26 4.98
CA PRO A 113 6.75 -1.47 5.16
C PRO A 113 6.00 -0.22 5.63
N GLY A 114 6.64 0.67 6.37
CA GLY A 114 6.05 1.93 6.83
C GLY A 114 5.88 2.92 5.68
N ASN A 115 6.90 3.04 4.79
CA ASN A 115 6.81 3.85 3.58
C ASN A 115 5.69 3.32 2.67
N LEU A 116 5.64 2.00 2.41
CA LEU A 116 4.58 1.41 1.61
C LEU A 116 3.19 1.70 2.19
N GLY A 117 3.01 1.51 3.50
CA GLY A 117 1.73 1.81 4.16
C GLY A 117 1.34 3.29 4.05
N THR A 118 2.31 4.19 4.19
CA THR A 118 2.09 5.64 4.01
C THR A 118 1.74 5.97 2.57
N ILE A 119 2.42 5.36 1.58
CA ILE A 119 2.11 5.54 0.15
C ILE A 119 0.69 5.07 -0.17
N ILE A 120 0.25 3.94 0.39
CA ILE A 120 -1.13 3.45 0.24
C ILE A 120 -2.14 4.48 0.78
N ARG A 121 -1.86 5.12 1.94
CA ARG A 121 -2.70 6.21 2.47
C ARG A 121 -2.73 7.43 1.57
N VAL A 122 -1.58 7.83 1.04
CA VAL A 122 -1.47 8.93 0.08
C VAL A 122 -2.28 8.63 -1.18
N ALA A 123 -2.15 7.42 -1.72
CA ALA A 123 -2.93 6.98 -2.87
C ALA A 123 -4.44 7.08 -2.63
N ASP A 124 -4.92 6.55 -1.50
CA ASP A 124 -6.34 6.66 -1.10
C ASP A 124 -6.81 8.11 -0.99
N TRP A 125 -6.00 8.97 -0.35
CA TRP A 125 -6.32 10.39 -0.16
C TRP A 125 -6.50 11.14 -1.49
N PHE A 126 -5.64 10.83 -2.47
CA PHE A 126 -5.68 11.46 -3.80
C PHE A 126 -6.51 10.68 -4.84
N GLY A 127 -7.33 9.70 -4.41
CA GLY A 127 -8.22 8.94 -5.30
C GLY A 127 -7.49 8.04 -6.29
N ILE A 128 -6.25 7.62 -5.98
CA ILE A 128 -5.48 6.65 -6.76
C ILE A 128 -5.79 5.25 -6.23
N ARG A 129 -6.46 4.44 -7.03
CA ARG A 129 -6.99 3.14 -6.61
C ARG A 129 -6.09 1.96 -6.93
N HIS A 130 -5.05 2.15 -7.75
CA HIS A 130 -4.17 1.08 -8.21
C HIS A 130 -2.71 1.43 -7.99
N ILE A 131 -2.00 0.52 -7.31
CA ILE A 131 -0.55 0.58 -7.11
C ILE A 131 0.07 -0.69 -7.67
N PHE A 132 0.98 -0.56 -8.63
CA PHE A 132 1.71 -1.67 -9.22
C PHE A 132 3.10 -1.76 -8.59
N CYS A 133 3.37 -2.82 -7.87
CA CYS A 133 4.62 -3.03 -7.15
C CYS A 133 5.52 -4.03 -7.87
N SER A 134 6.80 -3.76 -7.94
CA SER A 134 7.79 -4.76 -8.28
C SER A 134 7.78 -5.90 -7.23
N THR A 135 8.32 -7.06 -7.58
CA THR A 135 8.37 -8.22 -6.68
C THR A 135 9.25 -8.01 -5.45
N GLY A 136 10.21 -7.05 -5.52
CA GLY A 136 11.08 -6.64 -4.42
C GLY A 136 10.47 -5.62 -3.47
N THR A 137 9.35 -5.00 -3.83
CA THR A 137 8.62 -4.09 -2.95
C THR A 137 8.08 -4.83 -1.71
N ALA A 138 8.07 -4.14 -0.57
CA ALA A 138 7.54 -4.64 0.70
C ALA A 138 6.12 -5.23 0.53
N ASP A 139 5.76 -6.18 1.39
CA ASP A 139 4.46 -6.82 1.32
C ASP A 139 3.36 -5.92 1.92
N ALA A 140 2.36 -5.57 1.12
CA ALA A 140 1.23 -4.73 1.52
C ALA A 140 0.41 -5.34 2.67
N TYR A 141 0.42 -6.67 2.78
CA TYR A 141 -0.31 -7.42 3.82
C TYR A 141 0.57 -7.83 5.01
N ASN A 142 1.81 -7.34 5.09
CA ASN A 142 2.60 -7.42 6.31
C ASN A 142 1.88 -6.65 7.43
N PRO A 143 1.79 -7.18 8.68
CA PRO A 143 1.11 -6.51 9.78
C PRO A 143 1.54 -5.05 9.99
N LYS A 144 2.84 -4.75 9.86
CA LYS A 144 3.37 -3.38 9.97
C LYS A 144 2.85 -2.48 8.84
N THR A 145 2.77 -3.00 7.60
CA THR A 145 2.23 -2.24 6.46
C THR A 145 0.73 -2.00 6.65
N VAL A 146 -0.05 -3.06 6.96
CA VAL A 146 -1.50 -2.95 7.20
C VAL A 146 -1.79 -1.88 8.24
N GLN A 147 -1.07 -1.89 9.36
CA GLN A 147 -1.23 -0.90 10.43
C GLN A 147 -0.90 0.52 9.93
N ALA A 148 0.17 0.69 9.15
CA ALA A 148 0.58 2.00 8.62
C ALA A 148 -0.42 2.56 7.60
N THR A 149 -1.23 1.72 6.94
CA THR A 149 -2.27 2.18 6.01
C THR A 149 -3.43 2.88 6.70
N MET A 150 -3.64 2.66 8.00
CA MET A 150 -4.78 3.19 8.77
C MET A 150 -6.14 2.90 8.10
N GLY A 151 -6.29 1.71 7.48
CA GLY A 151 -7.50 1.27 6.79
C GLY A 151 -7.55 1.60 5.28
N ALA A 152 -6.65 2.41 4.75
CA ALA A 152 -6.65 2.78 3.32
C ALA A 152 -6.50 1.59 2.37
N ILE A 153 -5.87 0.49 2.83
CA ILE A 153 -5.72 -0.75 2.06
C ILE A 153 -7.06 -1.38 1.63
N ALA A 154 -8.16 -1.00 2.29
CA ALA A 154 -9.52 -1.41 1.90
C ALA A 154 -9.97 -0.83 0.55
N ARG A 155 -9.40 0.32 0.15
CA ARG A 155 -9.83 1.09 -1.01
C ARG A 155 -8.79 1.18 -2.12
N VAL A 156 -7.57 0.71 -1.86
CA VAL A 156 -6.44 0.72 -2.81
C VAL A 156 -6.04 -0.70 -3.13
N GLN A 157 -6.05 -1.05 -4.40
CA GLN A 157 -5.62 -2.35 -4.91
C GLN A 157 -4.12 -2.36 -5.15
N VAL A 158 -3.40 -3.21 -4.45
CA VAL A 158 -1.95 -3.37 -4.60
C VAL A 158 -1.67 -4.63 -5.41
N HIS A 159 -1.03 -4.45 -6.57
CA HIS A 159 -0.71 -5.49 -7.53
C HIS A 159 0.79 -5.77 -7.52
N TYR A 160 1.20 -7.01 -7.34
CA TYR A 160 2.60 -7.43 -7.48
C TYR A 160 2.82 -8.04 -8.86
N VAL A 161 3.65 -7.39 -9.67
CA VAL A 161 3.90 -7.75 -11.07
C VAL A 161 5.40 -7.77 -11.38
N ASN A 162 5.79 -8.40 -12.50
CA ASN A 162 7.06 -8.06 -13.12
C ASN A 162 6.93 -6.64 -13.69
N LEU A 163 7.37 -5.64 -12.92
CA LEU A 163 7.10 -4.24 -13.22
C LEU A 163 7.64 -3.81 -14.58
N ARG A 164 8.82 -4.31 -14.98
CA ARG A 164 9.40 -4.04 -16.30
C ARG A 164 8.48 -4.55 -17.43
N GLU A 165 8.09 -5.81 -17.37
CA GLU A 165 7.22 -6.41 -18.40
C GLU A 165 5.87 -5.72 -18.44
N TYR A 166 5.31 -5.40 -17.27
CA TYR A 166 4.03 -4.70 -17.15
C TYR A 166 4.07 -3.32 -17.83
N LEU A 167 5.09 -2.50 -17.54
CA LEU A 167 5.24 -1.18 -18.15
C LEU A 167 5.53 -1.25 -19.66
N HIS A 168 6.31 -2.25 -20.11
CA HIS A 168 6.49 -2.50 -21.53
C HIS A 168 5.19 -2.90 -22.23
N GLY A 169 4.34 -3.71 -21.56
CA GLY A 169 3.00 -4.05 -22.03
C GLY A 169 2.15 -2.81 -22.25
N ILE A 170 2.10 -1.92 -21.27
CA ILE A 170 1.38 -0.63 -21.38
C ILE A 170 1.89 0.19 -22.56
N ARG A 171 3.20 0.34 -22.72
CA ARG A 171 3.77 1.08 -23.85
C ARG A 171 3.40 0.49 -25.22
N LYS A 172 3.26 -0.82 -25.30
CA LYS A 172 2.89 -1.54 -26.51
C LYS A 172 1.39 -1.43 -26.82
N GLU A 173 0.55 -1.64 -25.82
CA GLU A 173 -0.91 -1.73 -25.96
C GLU A 173 -1.58 -0.35 -25.91
N THR A 174 -1.04 0.55 -25.11
CA THR A 174 -1.56 1.90 -24.89
C THR A 174 -0.45 2.97 -25.01
N PRO A 175 0.15 3.16 -26.20
CA PRO A 175 1.37 3.95 -26.38
C PRO A 175 1.21 5.45 -26.04
N LYS A 176 -0.01 5.94 -25.93
CA LYS A 176 -0.32 7.33 -25.55
C LYS A 176 -0.40 7.55 -24.02
N VAL A 177 -0.38 6.48 -23.23
CA VAL A 177 -0.43 6.58 -21.77
C VAL A 177 0.90 7.15 -21.26
N PRO A 178 0.90 8.27 -20.54
CA PRO A 178 2.13 8.84 -20.00
C PRO A 178 2.65 7.99 -18.83
N ILE A 179 3.95 7.76 -18.81
CA ILE A 179 4.68 7.10 -17.73
C ILE A 179 5.65 8.13 -17.16
N TYR A 180 5.34 8.63 -15.98
CA TYR A 180 6.12 9.63 -15.25
C TYR A 180 7.07 8.92 -14.28
N GLY A 181 8.35 9.25 -14.33
CA GLY A 181 9.33 8.80 -13.34
C GLY A 181 9.81 9.99 -12.50
N THR A 182 9.95 9.80 -11.19
CA THR A 182 10.49 10.80 -10.27
C THR A 182 12.00 10.61 -10.11
N PHE A 183 12.78 11.67 -10.39
CA PHE A 183 14.23 11.64 -10.38
C PHE A 183 14.80 12.83 -9.61
N LEU A 184 16.12 12.79 -9.35
CA LEU A 184 16.85 13.95 -8.82
C LEU A 184 17.15 14.99 -9.89
N GLU A 185 17.02 14.61 -11.17
CA GLU A 185 17.19 15.47 -12.34
C GLU A 185 16.03 15.25 -13.31
N GLY A 186 15.53 16.29 -13.92
CA GLY A 186 14.40 16.21 -14.86
C GLY A 186 13.68 17.53 -14.98
N ASN A 187 12.47 17.48 -15.47
CA ASN A 187 11.61 18.67 -15.58
C ASN A 187 10.98 19.01 -14.24
N ASN A 188 10.97 20.28 -13.90
CA ASN A 188 10.35 20.79 -12.68
C ASN A 188 8.85 20.47 -12.67
N ILE A 189 8.42 19.62 -11.75
CA ILE A 189 7.03 19.11 -11.66
C ILE A 189 5.98 20.24 -11.64
N TYR A 190 6.32 21.38 -11.04
CA TYR A 190 5.40 22.53 -10.91
C TYR A 190 5.19 23.30 -12.23
N LYS A 191 6.04 23.04 -13.23
CA LYS A 191 6.00 23.70 -14.56
C LYS A 191 5.46 22.77 -15.66
N GLU A 192 5.34 21.46 -15.38
CA GLU A 192 4.92 20.47 -16.37
C GLU A 192 3.39 20.40 -16.54
N PRO A 193 2.92 20.13 -17.77
CA PRO A 193 1.51 19.80 -18.02
C PRO A 193 1.26 18.34 -17.60
N LEU A 194 0.79 18.14 -16.36
CA LEU A 194 0.50 16.82 -15.81
C LEU A 194 -0.86 16.30 -16.26
N SER A 195 -0.93 15.02 -16.63
CA SER A 195 -2.16 14.35 -17.05
C SER A 195 -2.97 13.85 -15.84
N THR A 196 -4.29 13.71 -16.03
CA THR A 196 -5.19 13.11 -15.03
C THR A 196 -5.17 11.58 -15.03
N ASN A 197 -4.51 10.97 -16.02
CA ASN A 197 -4.32 9.53 -16.19
C ASN A 197 -2.83 9.19 -16.39
N GLY A 198 -2.49 7.91 -16.40
CA GLY A 198 -1.12 7.43 -16.58
C GLY A 198 -0.53 6.79 -15.33
N ILE A 199 0.77 6.61 -15.32
CA ILE A 199 1.49 5.97 -14.21
C ILE A 199 2.56 6.91 -13.66
N ILE A 200 2.60 7.07 -12.35
CA ILE A 200 3.68 7.74 -11.61
C ILE A 200 4.56 6.65 -10.99
N ILE A 201 5.83 6.61 -11.33
CA ILE A 201 6.81 5.67 -10.80
C ILE A 201 7.59 6.34 -9.67
N MET A 202 7.59 5.67 -8.51
CA MET A 202 8.44 6.00 -7.37
C MET A 202 9.48 4.90 -7.20
N GLY A 203 10.74 5.29 -7.01
CA GLY A 203 11.84 4.38 -6.89
C GLY A 203 12.17 3.96 -5.45
N ASN A 204 13.15 3.07 -5.32
CA ASN A 204 13.74 2.64 -4.06
C ASN A 204 14.36 3.81 -3.29
N GLU A 205 14.35 3.74 -1.96
CA GLU A 205 14.81 4.81 -1.06
C GLU A 205 16.32 5.15 -1.24
N GLY A 206 17.14 4.15 -1.56
CA GLY A 206 18.59 4.33 -1.73
C GLY A 206 19.03 4.45 -3.18
N ASN A 207 18.42 3.67 -4.07
CA ASN A 207 18.87 3.51 -5.45
C ASN A 207 18.01 4.25 -6.49
N GLY A 208 16.87 4.81 -6.07
CA GLY A 208 15.92 5.43 -7.00
C GLY A 208 15.23 4.41 -7.91
N ILE A 209 14.82 4.85 -9.08
CA ILE A 209 14.22 4.00 -10.12
C ILE A 209 15.32 3.21 -10.83
N SER A 210 15.17 1.87 -10.91
CA SER A 210 16.14 0.99 -11.56
C SER A 210 16.28 1.29 -13.06
N GLN A 211 17.45 1.06 -13.62
CA GLN A 211 17.74 1.35 -15.04
C GLN A 211 16.73 0.67 -15.97
N ALA A 212 16.38 -0.58 -15.69
CA ALA A 212 15.42 -1.34 -16.49
C ALA A 212 14.01 -0.71 -16.52
N ILE A 213 13.64 0.00 -15.46
CA ILE A 213 12.37 0.73 -15.37
C ILE A 213 12.51 2.13 -15.99
N GLN A 214 13.66 2.78 -15.84
CA GLN A 214 13.91 4.09 -16.46
C GLN A 214 13.71 4.09 -17.99
N GLU A 215 14.01 2.98 -18.66
CA GLU A 215 13.81 2.81 -20.12
C GLU A 215 12.34 2.90 -20.54
N THR A 216 11.41 2.70 -19.62
CA THR A 216 9.96 2.77 -19.87
C THR A 216 9.38 4.17 -19.66
N VAL A 217 10.10 5.03 -18.94
CA VAL A 217 9.66 6.39 -18.58
C VAL A 217 9.55 7.28 -19.81
N THR A 218 8.42 7.98 -19.94
CA THR A 218 8.18 8.96 -21.00
C THR A 218 8.44 10.39 -20.54
N HIS A 219 8.28 10.68 -19.25
CA HIS A 219 8.43 12.01 -18.65
C HIS A 219 9.21 11.90 -17.35
N LYS A 220 10.40 12.52 -17.30
CA LYS A 220 11.20 12.62 -16.09
C LYS A 220 10.80 13.84 -15.30
N LEU A 221 10.32 13.64 -14.07
CA LEU A 221 9.90 14.70 -13.16
C LEU A 221 10.91 14.90 -12.05
N PHE A 222 11.06 16.13 -11.62
CA PHE A 222 11.94 16.57 -10.54
C PHE A 222 11.18 17.48 -9.57
N ILE A 223 11.32 17.23 -8.26
CA ILE A 223 10.82 18.09 -7.20
C ILE A 223 11.97 19.01 -6.79
N PRO A 224 11.93 20.31 -7.13
CA PRO A 224 13.04 21.22 -6.81
C PRO A 224 13.16 21.46 -5.31
N ASN A 225 14.39 21.59 -4.83
CA ASN A 225 14.70 22.11 -3.50
C ASN A 225 14.58 23.65 -3.45
N TYR A 226 14.57 24.22 -2.28
CA TYR A 226 14.50 25.68 -2.09
C TYR A 226 15.56 26.16 -1.07
N PRO A 227 16.26 27.27 -1.36
CA PRO A 227 16.35 27.92 -2.67
C PRO A 227 16.93 26.98 -3.76
N GLU A 228 16.51 27.18 -4.99
CA GLU A 228 16.96 26.32 -6.11
C GLU A 228 18.49 26.28 -6.20
N GLY A 229 19.06 25.06 -6.27
CA GLY A 229 20.51 24.84 -6.30
C GLY A 229 21.22 24.93 -4.94
N SER A 230 20.50 25.13 -3.82
CA SER A 230 21.11 25.09 -2.49
C SER A 230 21.54 23.68 -2.08
N THR A 231 22.56 23.57 -1.22
CA THR A 231 22.96 22.31 -0.60
C THR A 231 21.87 21.85 0.36
N THR A 232 21.34 20.65 0.13
CA THR A 232 20.32 20.02 0.99
C THR A 232 20.63 18.52 1.18
N SER A 233 19.70 17.75 1.79
CA SER A 233 19.74 16.31 1.78
C SER A 233 19.69 15.79 0.32
N GLU A 234 20.33 14.65 0.06
CA GLU A 234 20.41 14.06 -1.30
C GLU A 234 19.04 13.74 -1.90
N SER A 235 18.08 13.33 -1.07
CA SER A 235 16.73 12.98 -1.52
C SER A 235 15.68 13.21 -0.43
N LEU A 236 14.41 13.26 -0.83
CA LEU A 236 13.26 13.19 0.06
C LEU A 236 12.93 11.73 0.39
N ASN A 237 12.35 11.49 1.57
CA ASN A 237 11.71 10.21 1.85
C ASN A 237 10.69 9.88 0.75
N VAL A 238 10.66 8.62 0.30
CA VAL A 238 9.84 8.20 -0.85
C VAL A 238 8.34 8.43 -0.65
N ALA A 239 7.82 8.24 0.56
CA ALA A 239 6.41 8.50 0.85
C ALA A 239 6.09 10.01 0.82
N ILE A 240 7.01 10.85 1.29
CA ILE A 240 6.88 12.31 1.22
C ILE A 240 6.95 12.78 -0.25
N ALA A 241 7.92 12.29 -1.02
CA ALA A 241 8.00 12.59 -2.45
C ALA A 241 6.73 12.15 -3.19
N THR A 242 6.17 10.98 -2.86
CA THR A 242 4.89 10.50 -3.40
C THR A 242 3.75 11.46 -3.08
N ALA A 243 3.67 11.95 -1.83
CA ALA A 243 2.60 12.87 -1.43
C ALA A 243 2.66 14.19 -2.19
N ILE A 244 3.86 14.78 -2.34
CA ILE A 244 4.07 16.02 -3.10
C ILE A 244 3.69 15.79 -4.57
N THR A 245 4.16 14.70 -5.17
CA THR A 245 3.87 14.36 -6.56
C THR A 245 2.37 14.19 -6.78
N CYS A 246 1.70 13.37 -5.97
CA CYS A 246 0.25 13.16 -6.09
C CYS A 246 -0.55 14.45 -5.89
N ALA A 247 -0.15 15.30 -4.95
CA ALA A 247 -0.78 16.60 -4.71
C ALA A 247 -0.70 17.48 -5.95
N GLU A 248 0.47 17.54 -6.61
CA GLU A 248 0.63 18.36 -7.82
C GLU A 248 -0.18 17.82 -8.99
N PHE A 249 -0.24 16.48 -9.18
CA PHE A 249 -1.11 15.86 -10.19
C PHE A 249 -2.60 16.15 -9.97
N ARG A 250 -3.04 16.37 -8.73
CA ARG A 250 -4.44 16.66 -8.38
C ARG A 250 -4.75 18.16 -8.19
N ARG A 251 -3.73 19.02 -8.19
CA ARG A 251 -3.91 20.47 -7.94
C ARG A 251 -4.82 21.15 -8.97
N LYS A 252 -4.86 20.64 -10.19
CA LYS A 252 -5.63 21.21 -11.31
C LYS A 252 -6.87 20.38 -11.66
N GLY A 253 -7.21 19.32 -10.88
CA GLY A 253 -8.33 18.42 -11.12
C GLY A 253 -9.57 18.73 -10.32
#